data_2960f4f4f91eb3a423d5c9b2357189a8
#
_entry.id   2960f4f4f91eb3a423d5c9b2357189a8
#
_cell.length_a   1.000
_cell.length_b   1.000
_cell.length_c   1.000
_cell.angle_alpha   90.00
_cell.angle_beta   90.00
_cell.angle_gamma   90.00
#
_symmetry.space_group_name_H-M   'P 1'
#
loop_
_entity.id
_entity.type
_entity.pdbx_description
1 polymer ?
#
loop_
_entity_poly.entity_id
_entity_poly.type
_entity_poly.pdbx_seq_one_letter_code
_entity_poly.pdbx_strand_id
1 'polypeptide(L)'
;MKKFELDYSSSTTYQGRTLYRIKTLKTFTTTSGDIIREGDLGGYVQSEVNLDQRSNSWIFKGAIAMDDSRVKDDAQLHHDAIIKNKAIIEDRASAHNNVEITKNARISGRAVITRNAQITGHATVCGNAFVTGDAIVSGYATITDNAQVRDHAIVSDNAFVAQNATISDHAKILDYALILNNSQIEEKATICDFAHIEDDAKISSHATVCDHAIVKNKTHVSDDITISGYTILNLSETDHTIQSSKDYATFKGFDNTHVTYLTTTQTWLQSNTDRRILFEGDTDDFIAHGYTRSQAWGDCYKAYATIVKELEPKKFELTTKISFNGRTLYRIRALKNFRNVKKGDLGGYVEKESNLSQTGNAWIYDDAKAMDNAIVKDDATLHHSAEVYDKAIVSGSASVNENVTLRDKATVSDKAILYGNVILVDGAKIYGKARLYDYVLVSGNAQVFDNARCYGFAKIEDDAQVFNDAIIDNAVISGSACVFDKATVKNNATISGHVNLYGNITVLGQAYMDSDDDVMLRSNDDYMVVKHWSNNDMITYIKPSDHWHSPAFSSSTEDLRTYAENRPNKHKILAYIDFVTKALK
;
A
#
# COMPACT_ATOMS: atom_id res chain seq x y z
N MET A 1 -2.52 2.85 70.75
CA MET A 1 -3.84 2.20 70.98
C MET A 1 -4.02 1.21 69.83
N LYS A 2 -4.36 -0.08 70.12
CA LYS A 2 -4.64 -1.06 69.09
C LYS A 2 -5.85 -0.67 68.27
N LYS A 3 -5.86 -0.97 66.98
CA LYS A 3 -7.01 -0.70 66.08
C LYS A 3 -8.07 -1.80 66.25
N PHE A 4 -7.66 -3.06 66.43
CA PHE A 4 -8.55 -4.19 66.54
C PHE A 4 -7.97 -5.23 67.52
N GLU A 5 -8.83 -6.15 67.95
CA GLU A 5 -8.50 -7.38 68.69
C GLU A 5 -9.09 -8.60 67.99
N LEU A 6 -8.61 -9.79 68.36
CA LEU A 6 -9.20 -11.04 67.88
C LEU A 6 -10.38 -11.42 68.80
N ASP A 7 -11.55 -11.65 68.16
CA ASP A 7 -12.71 -12.20 68.90
C ASP A 7 -12.60 -13.72 68.96
N TYR A 8 -12.04 -14.21 70.02
CA TYR A 8 -11.86 -15.66 70.27
C TYR A 8 -13.18 -16.41 70.45
N SER A 9 -14.30 -15.72 70.67
CA SER A 9 -15.64 -16.34 70.78
C SER A 9 -16.24 -16.64 69.40
N SER A 10 -15.74 -16.01 68.33
CA SER A 10 -16.18 -16.16 66.93
C SER A 10 -15.07 -16.77 66.09
N SER A 11 -14.71 -18.02 66.36
CA SER A 11 -13.72 -18.75 65.58
C SER A 11 -14.35 -19.62 64.48
N THR A 12 -13.61 -19.88 63.40
CA THR A 12 -13.99 -20.81 62.35
C THR A 12 -12.76 -21.61 61.90
N THR A 13 -12.97 -22.73 61.24
CA THR A 13 -11.88 -23.52 60.66
C THR A 13 -11.94 -23.44 59.14
N TYR A 14 -10.82 -23.06 58.53
CA TYR A 14 -10.68 -23.02 57.08
C TYR A 14 -9.34 -23.67 56.65
N GLN A 15 -9.40 -24.65 55.75
CA GLN A 15 -8.23 -25.45 55.32
C GLN A 15 -7.34 -25.96 56.46
N GLY A 16 -7.96 -26.43 57.55
CA GLY A 16 -7.27 -26.97 58.74
C GLY A 16 -6.64 -25.92 59.67
N ARG A 17 -6.91 -24.65 59.49
CA ARG A 17 -6.44 -23.53 60.32
C ARG A 17 -7.60 -22.94 61.12
N THR A 18 -7.36 -22.60 62.37
CA THR A 18 -8.31 -21.84 63.17
C THR A 18 -8.17 -20.37 62.91
N LEU A 19 -9.23 -19.73 62.53
CA LEU A 19 -9.33 -18.29 62.22
C LEU A 19 -10.25 -17.62 63.20
N TYR A 20 -9.94 -16.40 63.54
CA TYR A 20 -10.70 -15.57 64.48
C TYR A 20 -11.23 -14.32 63.79
N ARG A 21 -12.43 -13.87 64.10
CA ARG A 21 -12.95 -12.60 63.64
C ARG A 21 -12.18 -11.44 64.26
N ILE A 22 -11.97 -10.40 63.49
CA ILE A 22 -11.44 -9.15 64.01
C ILE A 22 -12.60 -8.27 64.53
N LYS A 23 -12.38 -7.62 65.68
CA LYS A 23 -13.30 -6.66 66.28
C LYS A 23 -12.57 -5.34 66.45
N THR A 24 -13.13 -4.25 65.93
CA THR A 24 -12.46 -2.94 66.00
C THR A 24 -12.57 -2.33 67.39
N LEU A 25 -11.47 -1.71 67.85
CA LEU A 25 -11.36 -0.99 69.12
C LEU A 25 -11.41 0.51 68.96
N LYS A 26 -11.61 1.05 67.77
CA LYS A 26 -11.76 2.47 67.49
C LYS A 26 -12.53 2.67 66.18
N THR A 27 -13.21 3.82 66.10
CA THR A 27 -13.85 4.24 64.85
C THR A 27 -12.81 4.82 63.88
N PHE A 28 -12.83 4.41 62.61
CA PHE A 28 -12.00 4.96 61.52
C PHE A 28 -12.75 4.85 60.21
N THR A 29 -12.28 5.62 59.18
CA THR A 29 -12.82 5.56 57.86
C THR A 29 -11.81 4.93 56.91
N THR A 30 -12.25 3.97 56.13
CA THR A 30 -11.42 3.29 55.08
C THR A 30 -11.24 4.22 53.85
N THR A 31 -10.36 3.86 52.97
CA THR A 31 -10.14 4.61 51.70
C THR A 31 -11.32 4.52 50.72
N SER A 32 -12.18 3.52 50.83
CA SER A 32 -13.45 3.42 50.11
C SER A 32 -14.54 4.32 50.68
N GLY A 33 -14.29 4.96 51.82
CA GLY A 33 -15.25 5.83 52.50
C GLY A 33 -16.15 5.09 53.52
N ASP A 34 -15.95 3.82 53.75
CA ASP A 34 -16.69 3.03 54.74
C ASP A 34 -16.29 3.43 56.16
N ILE A 35 -17.26 3.71 56.98
CA ILE A 35 -17.03 4.04 58.40
C ILE A 35 -17.10 2.75 59.23
N ILE A 36 -15.98 2.34 59.78
CA ILE A 36 -15.87 1.19 60.70
C ILE A 36 -15.97 1.74 62.10
N ARG A 37 -17.03 1.37 62.84
CA ARG A 37 -17.30 1.87 64.17
C ARG A 37 -16.69 0.97 65.24
N GLU A 38 -16.31 1.52 66.36
CA GLU A 38 -15.86 0.77 67.50
C GLU A 38 -16.86 -0.37 67.84
N GLY A 39 -16.36 -1.56 67.98
CA GLY A 39 -17.16 -2.79 68.22
C GLY A 39 -17.59 -3.53 66.95
N ASP A 40 -17.42 -2.95 65.74
CA ASP A 40 -17.78 -3.62 64.50
C ASP A 40 -16.90 -4.87 64.27
N LEU A 41 -17.56 -5.93 63.83
CA LEU A 41 -16.89 -7.20 63.48
C LEU A 41 -16.50 -7.22 62.02
N GLY A 42 -15.21 -7.41 61.73
CA GLY A 42 -14.69 -7.59 60.39
C GLY A 42 -14.68 -9.05 59.92
N GLY A 43 -13.75 -9.38 59.01
CA GLY A 43 -13.51 -10.73 58.51
C GLY A 43 -12.70 -11.59 59.45
N TYR A 44 -12.03 -12.59 58.89
CA TYR A 44 -11.28 -13.60 59.66
C TYR A 44 -9.78 -13.50 59.44
N VAL A 45 -9.02 -13.63 60.52
CA VAL A 45 -7.56 -13.70 60.49
C VAL A 45 -7.07 -14.89 61.29
N GLN A 46 -5.92 -15.46 60.91
CA GLN A 46 -5.28 -16.51 61.72
C GLN A 46 -4.57 -15.91 62.94
N SER A 47 -4.02 -14.70 62.82
CA SER A 47 -3.29 -14.01 63.87
C SER A 47 -3.32 -12.47 63.66
N GLU A 48 -2.93 -11.70 64.68
CA GLU A 48 -2.89 -10.25 64.60
C GLU A 48 -1.90 -9.72 63.50
N VAL A 49 -0.91 -10.49 63.12
CA VAL A 49 0.07 -10.06 62.10
C VAL A 49 -0.52 -9.97 60.70
N ASN A 50 -1.67 -10.61 60.46
CA ASN A 50 -2.32 -10.61 59.15
C ASN A 50 -2.94 -9.25 58.77
N LEU A 51 -3.21 -8.37 59.75
CA LEU A 51 -3.77 -7.06 59.55
C LEU A 51 -2.96 -5.99 60.30
N ASP A 52 -2.57 -4.90 59.64
CA ASP A 52 -1.83 -3.81 60.28
C ASP A 52 -2.68 -3.07 61.36
N GLN A 53 -2.08 -2.91 62.53
CA GLN A 53 -2.69 -2.21 63.66
C GLN A 53 -2.63 -0.68 63.56
N ARG A 54 -1.79 -0.10 62.70
CA ARG A 54 -1.48 1.33 62.69
C ARG A 54 -2.23 2.10 61.61
N SER A 55 -2.55 1.44 60.49
CA SER A 55 -3.13 2.00 59.28
C SER A 55 -4.67 1.84 59.23
N ASN A 56 -5.32 2.31 58.16
CA ASN A 56 -6.78 2.18 57.94
C ASN A 56 -7.14 0.93 57.11
N SER A 57 -6.20 0.00 56.92
CA SER A 57 -6.52 -1.26 56.28
C SER A 57 -7.63 -2.01 57.00
N TRP A 58 -8.48 -2.72 56.26
CA TRP A 58 -9.56 -3.48 56.84
C TRP A 58 -9.87 -4.78 56.07
N ILE A 59 -10.23 -5.79 56.84
CA ILE A 59 -10.72 -7.05 56.29
C ILE A 59 -12.21 -7.10 56.61
N PHE A 60 -13.04 -6.96 55.58
CA PHE A 60 -14.48 -6.93 55.71
C PHE A 60 -15.06 -8.33 55.97
N LYS A 61 -16.32 -8.35 56.40
CA LYS A 61 -17.02 -9.60 56.68
C LYS A 61 -16.96 -10.60 55.51
N GLY A 62 -16.62 -11.83 55.76
CA GLY A 62 -16.44 -12.90 54.76
C GLY A 62 -14.98 -13.10 54.30
N ALA A 63 -14.21 -12.00 54.22
CA ALA A 63 -12.81 -12.09 53.77
C ALA A 63 -11.89 -12.74 54.83
N ILE A 64 -10.83 -13.38 54.33
CA ILE A 64 -9.89 -14.19 55.14
C ILE A 64 -8.46 -13.75 54.86
N ALA A 65 -7.67 -13.55 55.94
CA ALA A 65 -6.21 -13.46 55.85
C ALA A 65 -5.57 -14.50 56.82
N MET A 66 -4.69 -15.34 56.31
CA MET A 66 -4.08 -16.40 57.08
C MET A 66 -2.61 -16.68 56.72
N ASP A 67 -1.96 -17.57 57.43
CA ASP A 67 -0.53 -17.84 57.35
C ASP A 67 0.28 -16.56 57.64
N ASP A 68 1.35 -16.30 56.85
CA ASP A 68 2.20 -15.10 56.98
C ASP A 68 1.72 -13.95 56.09
N SER A 69 0.48 -14.03 55.57
CA SER A 69 -0.07 -12.95 54.71
C SER A 69 -0.28 -11.64 55.47
N ARG A 70 -0.23 -10.52 54.75
CA ARG A 70 -0.33 -9.19 55.34
C ARG A 70 -1.23 -8.26 54.56
N VAL A 71 -2.15 -7.63 55.28
CA VAL A 71 -3.00 -6.55 54.82
C VAL A 71 -2.54 -5.26 55.52
N LYS A 72 -1.94 -4.34 54.80
CA LYS A 72 -1.25 -3.19 55.34
C LYS A 72 -1.77 -1.85 54.81
N ASP A 73 -1.27 -0.77 55.36
CA ASP A 73 -1.52 0.60 54.96
C ASP A 73 -3.02 0.91 54.88
N ASP A 74 -3.56 1.23 53.74
CA ASP A 74 -4.98 1.48 53.54
C ASP A 74 -5.67 0.37 52.71
N ALA A 75 -5.04 -0.78 52.55
CA ALA A 75 -5.54 -1.89 51.73
C ALA A 75 -6.81 -2.54 52.35
N GLN A 76 -7.64 -3.10 51.49
CA GLN A 76 -8.92 -3.65 51.86
C GLN A 76 -9.18 -5.01 51.24
N LEU A 77 -9.73 -5.95 52.07
CA LEU A 77 -10.29 -7.21 51.59
C LEU A 77 -11.77 -7.23 51.83
N HIS A 78 -12.56 -7.53 50.81
CA HIS A 78 -14.02 -7.54 50.86
C HIS A 78 -14.60 -8.92 50.53
N HIS A 79 -15.81 -9.17 51.04
CA HIS A 79 -16.58 -10.38 50.76
C HIS A 79 -15.77 -11.66 51.04
N ASP A 80 -15.69 -12.58 50.10
CA ASP A 80 -15.02 -13.87 50.26
C ASP A 80 -13.57 -13.87 49.73
N ALA A 81 -12.92 -12.68 49.67
CA ALA A 81 -11.52 -12.56 49.26
C ALA A 81 -10.58 -13.25 50.26
N ILE A 82 -9.65 -14.01 49.76
CA ILE A 82 -8.69 -14.78 50.57
C ILE A 82 -7.26 -14.35 50.26
N ILE A 83 -6.51 -14.00 51.30
CA ILE A 83 -5.06 -13.81 51.20
C ILE A 83 -4.37 -14.80 52.13
N LYS A 84 -3.38 -15.56 51.63
CA LYS A 84 -2.69 -16.57 52.39
C LYS A 84 -1.21 -16.73 52.02
N ASN A 85 -0.51 -17.62 52.73
CA ASN A 85 0.92 -17.84 52.65
C ASN A 85 1.70 -16.55 53.01
N LYS A 86 2.58 -16.04 52.12
CA LYS A 86 3.36 -14.82 52.33
C LYS A 86 2.88 -13.64 51.48
N ALA A 87 1.68 -13.72 50.94
CA ALA A 87 1.13 -12.69 50.07
C ALA A 87 0.89 -11.37 50.81
N ILE A 88 1.06 -10.28 50.14
CA ILE A 88 0.92 -8.93 50.71
C ILE A 88 -0.05 -8.12 49.83
N ILE A 89 -0.98 -7.44 50.49
CA ILE A 89 -1.77 -6.36 49.90
C ILE A 89 -1.55 -5.10 50.72
N GLU A 90 -1.17 -4.01 50.08
CA GLU A 90 -0.74 -2.78 50.72
C GLU A 90 -1.15 -1.52 49.97
N ASP A 91 -0.77 -0.33 50.46
CA ASP A 91 -1.15 0.95 49.96
C ASP A 91 -2.69 1.14 49.98
N ARG A 92 -3.33 1.45 48.83
CA ARG A 92 -4.78 1.57 48.66
C ARG A 92 -5.38 0.46 47.80
N ALA A 93 -4.69 -0.62 47.67
CA ALA A 93 -5.15 -1.75 46.88
C ALA A 93 -6.35 -2.44 47.53
N SER A 94 -7.22 -3.01 46.70
CA SER A 94 -8.38 -3.74 47.19
C SER A 94 -8.64 -5.07 46.48
N ALA A 95 -9.12 -6.03 47.22
CA ALA A 95 -9.54 -7.32 46.69
C ALA A 95 -10.97 -7.65 47.12
N HIS A 96 -11.81 -8.05 46.15
CA HIS A 96 -13.25 -8.22 46.34
C HIS A 96 -13.74 -9.56 45.81
N ASN A 97 -14.80 -10.06 46.41
CA ASN A 97 -15.46 -11.31 46.04
C ASN A 97 -14.53 -12.55 46.26
N ASN A 98 -14.59 -13.54 45.41
CA ASN A 98 -13.87 -14.81 45.57
C ASN A 98 -12.38 -14.77 45.13
N VAL A 99 -11.74 -13.61 45.24
CA VAL A 99 -10.32 -13.45 44.86
C VAL A 99 -9.42 -14.31 45.77
N GLU A 100 -8.43 -14.95 45.19
CA GLU A 100 -7.42 -15.70 45.93
C GLU A 100 -6.01 -15.13 45.64
N ILE A 101 -5.35 -14.57 46.70
CA ILE A 101 -3.99 -14.01 46.63
C ILE A 101 -3.07 -14.89 47.45
N THR A 102 -2.08 -15.55 46.83
CA THR A 102 -1.31 -16.61 47.47
C THR A 102 0.18 -16.55 47.20
N LYS A 103 0.93 -17.42 47.88
CA LYS A 103 2.40 -17.56 47.83
C LYS A 103 3.09 -16.26 48.25
N ASN A 104 3.89 -15.66 47.38
CA ASN A 104 4.61 -14.40 47.62
C ASN A 104 4.06 -13.23 46.76
N ALA A 105 2.82 -13.36 46.32
CA ALA A 105 2.18 -12.33 45.47
C ALA A 105 2.09 -11.00 46.20
N ARG A 106 2.25 -9.90 45.49
CA ARG A 106 2.20 -8.53 46.02
C ARG A 106 1.23 -7.66 45.24
N ILE A 107 0.29 -7.08 45.96
CA ILE A 107 -0.70 -6.15 45.40
C ILE A 107 -0.49 -4.79 46.07
N SER A 108 -0.33 -3.71 45.30
CA SER A 108 -0.03 -2.38 45.84
C SER A 108 -0.60 -1.25 45.01
N GLY A 109 -0.34 0.02 45.39
CA GLY A 109 -0.86 1.19 44.72
C GLY A 109 -2.37 1.34 44.92
N ARG A 110 -3.11 1.46 43.83
CA ARG A 110 -4.59 1.49 43.80
C ARG A 110 -5.16 0.33 43.00
N ALA A 111 -4.42 -0.75 42.91
CA ALA A 111 -4.83 -1.92 42.15
C ALA A 111 -6.13 -2.53 42.73
N VAL A 112 -7.00 -2.96 41.83
CA VAL A 112 -8.27 -3.60 42.19
C VAL A 112 -8.32 -5.02 41.62
N ILE A 113 -8.48 -5.98 42.50
CA ILE A 113 -8.62 -7.39 42.11
C ILE A 113 -10.03 -7.82 42.49
N THR A 114 -10.76 -8.45 41.60
CA THR A 114 -12.18 -8.75 41.87
C THR A 114 -12.67 -10.01 41.16
N ARG A 115 -13.86 -10.49 41.54
CA ARG A 115 -14.52 -11.72 41.10
C ARG A 115 -13.73 -12.96 41.55
N ASN A 116 -13.38 -13.88 40.63
CA ASN A 116 -12.69 -15.12 40.92
C ASN A 116 -11.20 -15.08 40.56
N ALA A 117 -10.63 -13.87 40.39
CA ALA A 117 -9.25 -13.72 39.96
C ALA A 117 -8.27 -14.37 40.95
N GLN A 118 -7.23 -14.98 40.42
CA GLN A 118 -6.18 -15.68 41.18
C GLN A 118 -4.82 -15.00 40.96
N ILE A 119 -4.21 -14.52 42.04
CA ILE A 119 -2.87 -13.91 41.98
C ILE A 119 -1.94 -14.80 42.84
N THR A 120 -0.94 -15.37 42.21
CA THR A 120 -0.08 -16.39 42.87
C THR A 120 1.39 -16.24 42.43
N GLY A 121 2.28 -17.06 43.02
CA GLY A 121 3.70 -17.03 42.74
C GLY A 121 4.39 -15.83 43.37
N HIS A 122 5.19 -15.12 42.64
CA HIS A 122 5.83 -13.84 42.97
C HIS A 122 5.22 -12.69 42.15
N ALA A 123 4.00 -12.87 41.65
CA ALA A 123 3.33 -11.89 40.79
C ALA A 123 3.12 -10.57 41.53
N THR A 124 3.29 -9.49 40.81
CA THR A 124 3.09 -8.11 41.28
C THR A 124 1.98 -7.44 40.50
N VAL A 125 0.96 -6.92 41.21
CA VAL A 125 -0.10 -6.08 40.61
C VAL A 125 -0.09 -4.75 41.33
N CYS A 126 0.19 -3.66 40.60
CA CYS A 126 0.37 -2.35 41.20
C CYS A 126 -0.18 -1.20 40.33
N GLY A 127 0.09 0.05 40.70
CA GLY A 127 -0.45 1.20 39.98
C GLY A 127 -1.96 1.32 40.18
N ASN A 128 -2.71 1.52 39.10
CA ASN A 128 -4.18 1.47 39.04
C ASN A 128 -4.67 0.23 38.28
N ALA A 129 -3.86 -0.82 38.23
CA ALA A 129 -4.17 -2.03 37.49
C ALA A 129 -5.48 -2.69 37.95
N PHE A 130 -6.21 -3.29 37.02
CA PHE A 130 -7.48 -3.94 37.27
C PHE A 130 -7.48 -5.38 36.80
N VAL A 131 -7.62 -6.33 37.74
CA VAL A 131 -7.68 -7.75 37.44
C VAL A 131 -9.04 -8.31 37.87
N THR A 132 -9.76 -8.94 36.96
CA THR A 132 -11.14 -9.38 37.19
C THR A 132 -11.49 -10.66 36.40
N GLY A 133 -12.65 -11.25 36.68
CA GLY A 133 -13.10 -12.47 36.03
C GLY A 133 -12.48 -13.69 36.71
N ASP A 134 -12.18 -14.70 35.91
CA ASP A 134 -11.42 -15.90 36.32
C ASP A 134 -9.93 -15.77 35.92
N ALA A 135 -9.45 -14.53 35.78
CA ALA A 135 -8.08 -14.23 35.33
C ALA A 135 -7.02 -14.79 36.32
N ILE A 136 -5.91 -15.27 35.77
CA ILE A 136 -4.79 -15.81 36.54
C ILE A 136 -3.54 -14.96 36.28
N VAL A 137 -2.95 -14.43 37.37
CA VAL A 137 -1.65 -13.76 37.33
C VAL A 137 -0.68 -14.57 38.22
N SER A 138 0.41 -15.07 37.65
CA SER A 138 1.30 -16.02 38.37
C SER A 138 2.78 -15.81 37.99
N GLY A 139 3.65 -16.68 38.53
CA GLY A 139 5.10 -16.56 38.28
C GLY A 139 5.69 -15.30 38.90
N TYR A 140 6.45 -14.57 38.15
CA TYR A 140 7.01 -13.23 38.44
C TYR A 140 6.34 -12.14 37.59
N ALA A 141 5.15 -12.43 37.06
CA ALA A 141 4.42 -11.47 36.20
C ALA A 141 4.13 -10.16 36.93
N THR A 142 4.22 -9.07 36.19
CA THR A 142 3.96 -7.72 36.68
C THR A 142 2.85 -7.05 35.87
N ILE A 143 1.79 -6.62 36.57
CA ILE A 143 0.70 -5.82 36.00
C ILE A 143 0.73 -4.45 36.67
N THR A 144 0.86 -3.38 35.89
CA THR A 144 1.03 -2.03 36.47
C THR A 144 0.27 -0.94 35.70
N ASP A 145 0.38 0.27 36.15
CA ASP A 145 -0.26 1.47 35.62
C ASP A 145 -1.80 1.34 35.57
N ASN A 146 -2.42 1.44 34.41
CA ASN A 146 -3.86 1.27 34.21
C ASN A 146 -4.19 -0.03 33.46
N ALA A 147 -3.26 -0.98 33.43
CA ALA A 147 -3.43 -2.23 32.71
C ALA A 147 -4.62 -3.04 33.23
N GLN A 148 -5.32 -3.72 32.35
CA GLN A 148 -6.49 -4.51 32.67
C GLN A 148 -6.28 -5.96 32.25
N VAL A 149 -6.52 -6.91 33.19
CA VAL A 149 -6.53 -8.34 32.91
C VAL A 149 -7.88 -8.89 33.37
N ARG A 150 -8.64 -9.48 32.47
CA ARG A 150 -10.02 -9.85 32.75
C ARG A 150 -10.42 -11.18 32.11
N ASP A 151 -11.63 -11.62 32.44
CA ASP A 151 -12.27 -12.84 31.95
C ASP A 151 -11.48 -14.11 32.36
N HIS A 152 -10.99 -14.91 31.44
CA HIS A 152 -10.18 -16.11 31.67
C HIS A 152 -8.72 -15.93 31.27
N ALA A 153 -8.26 -14.68 31.15
CA ALA A 153 -6.91 -14.36 30.72
C ALA A 153 -5.84 -14.88 31.70
N ILE A 154 -4.71 -15.29 31.17
CA ILE A 154 -3.57 -15.78 31.94
C ILE A 154 -2.36 -14.88 31.66
N VAL A 155 -1.74 -14.36 32.73
CA VAL A 155 -0.45 -13.66 32.67
C VAL A 155 0.50 -14.36 33.62
N SER A 156 1.58 -14.94 33.11
CA SER A 156 2.49 -15.74 33.93
C SER A 156 3.96 -15.54 33.63
N ASP A 157 4.79 -16.27 34.34
CA ASP A 157 6.24 -16.32 34.25
C ASP A 157 6.87 -14.93 34.54
N ASN A 158 7.58 -14.30 33.63
CA ASN A 158 8.17 -12.99 33.81
C ASN A 158 7.48 -11.90 32.93
N ALA A 159 6.26 -12.18 32.51
CA ALA A 159 5.51 -11.27 31.63
C ALA A 159 5.25 -9.91 32.29
N PHE A 160 5.29 -8.87 31.48
CA PHE A 160 5.08 -7.49 31.93
C PHE A 160 3.95 -6.83 31.13
N VAL A 161 2.91 -6.38 31.82
CA VAL A 161 1.74 -5.71 31.24
C VAL A 161 1.57 -4.34 31.89
N ALA A 162 1.60 -3.27 31.11
CA ALA A 162 1.62 -1.92 31.67
C ALA A 162 0.84 -0.90 30.82
N GLN A 163 0.76 0.30 31.35
CA GLN A 163 0.07 1.46 30.80
C GLN A 163 -1.45 1.21 30.65
N ASN A 164 -2.04 1.31 29.47
CA ASN A 164 -3.47 1.06 29.26
C ASN A 164 -3.76 -0.28 28.58
N ALA A 165 -2.79 -1.20 28.58
CA ALA A 165 -2.92 -2.48 27.91
C ALA A 165 -4.10 -3.30 28.47
N THR A 166 -4.81 -4.00 27.61
CA THR A 166 -5.96 -4.83 27.95
C THR A 166 -5.75 -6.27 27.51
N ILE A 167 -5.85 -7.20 28.45
CA ILE A 167 -5.79 -8.65 28.21
C ILE A 167 -7.14 -9.24 28.60
N SER A 168 -7.81 -9.94 27.71
CA SER A 168 -9.17 -10.43 27.95
C SER A 168 -9.43 -11.83 27.38
N ASP A 169 -10.63 -12.31 27.61
CA ASP A 169 -11.13 -13.61 27.17
C ASP A 169 -10.26 -14.78 27.66
N HIS A 170 -9.65 -15.53 26.77
CA HIS A 170 -8.76 -16.67 27.07
C HIS A 170 -7.31 -16.39 26.65
N ALA A 171 -6.96 -15.12 26.47
CA ALA A 171 -5.63 -14.72 26.04
C ALA A 171 -4.56 -15.14 27.06
N LYS A 172 -3.36 -15.45 26.56
CA LYS A 172 -2.23 -15.89 27.36
C LYS A 172 -1.01 -15.01 27.11
N ILE A 173 -0.44 -14.49 28.19
CA ILE A 173 0.81 -13.72 28.16
C ILE A 173 1.81 -14.47 29.06
N LEU A 174 2.87 -14.96 28.46
CA LEU A 174 3.77 -15.93 29.06
C LEU A 174 5.24 -15.48 28.97
N ASP A 175 6.12 -16.17 29.63
CA ASP A 175 7.57 -16.00 29.57
C ASP A 175 8.04 -14.59 29.91
N TYR A 176 8.75 -13.91 29.00
CA TYR A 176 9.24 -12.53 29.11
C TYR A 176 8.49 -11.56 28.19
N ALA A 177 7.27 -11.90 27.82
CA ALA A 177 6.46 -11.07 26.94
C ALA A 177 6.19 -9.68 27.54
N LEU A 178 6.26 -8.65 26.69
CA LEU A 178 6.10 -7.25 27.07
C LEU A 178 4.89 -6.65 26.35
N ILE A 179 3.87 -6.20 27.10
CA ILE A 179 2.62 -5.66 26.57
C ILE A 179 2.44 -4.24 27.11
N LEU A 180 2.42 -3.25 26.23
CA LEU A 180 2.48 -1.83 26.58
C LEU A 180 1.42 -0.98 25.88
N ASN A 181 1.33 0.27 26.30
CA ASN A 181 0.49 1.32 25.75
C ASN A 181 -1.01 0.95 25.70
N ASN A 182 -1.69 1.13 24.59
CA ASN A 182 -3.12 0.83 24.44
C ASN A 182 -3.37 -0.53 23.78
N SER A 183 -2.37 -1.41 23.78
CA SER A 183 -2.47 -2.70 23.09
C SER A 183 -3.58 -3.59 23.65
N GLN A 184 -4.19 -4.39 22.78
CA GLN A 184 -5.31 -5.25 23.09
C GLN A 184 -5.00 -6.69 22.69
N ILE A 185 -5.05 -7.60 23.67
CA ILE A 185 -4.85 -9.03 23.46
C ILE A 185 -6.12 -9.74 23.91
N GLU A 186 -6.79 -10.40 22.99
CA GLU A 186 -8.13 -10.94 23.25
C GLU A 186 -8.34 -12.34 22.66
N GLU A 187 -9.51 -12.91 22.92
CA GLU A 187 -9.93 -14.24 22.47
C GLU A 187 -9.00 -15.35 22.98
N LYS A 188 -8.28 -16.05 22.11
CA LYS A 188 -7.34 -17.13 22.48
C LYS A 188 -5.90 -16.83 22.08
N ALA A 189 -5.61 -15.55 21.82
CA ALA A 189 -4.28 -15.13 21.42
C ALA A 189 -3.23 -15.50 22.47
N THR A 190 -2.02 -15.84 22.00
CA THR A 190 -0.89 -16.19 22.86
C THR A 190 0.32 -15.32 22.55
N ILE A 191 0.85 -14.66 23.56
CA ILE A 191 2.09 -13.87 23.46
C ILE A 191 3.11 -14.52 24.40
N CYS A 192 4.28 -14.88 23.91
CA CYS A 192 5.27 -15.62 24.68
C CYS A 192 6.72 -15.25 24.33
N ASP A 193 7.65 -15.92 24.97
CA ASP A 193 9.09 -15.69 24.86
C ASP A 193 9.46 -14.23 25.17
N PHE A 194 10.13 -13.53 24.25
CA PHE A 194 10.52 -12.12 24.35
C PHE A 194 9.70 -11.21 23.42
N ALA A 195 8.50 -11.65 23.04
CA ALA A 195 7.65 -10.88 22.15
C ALA A 195 7.23 -9.53 22.77
N HIS A 196 7.11 -8.51 21.94
CA HIS A 196 6.79 -7.15 22.36
C HIS A 196 5.58 -6.63 21.58
N ILE A 197 4.52 -6.26 22.30
CA ILE A 197 3.29 -5.68 21.73
C ILE A 197 3.13 -4.29 22.33
N GLU A 198 3.03 -3.28 21.48
CA GLU A 198 2.94 -1.89 21.93
C GLU A 198 2.01 -1.03 21.08
N ASP A 199 1.80 0.21 21.52
CA ASP A 199 0.95 1.23 20.91
C ASP A 199 -0.53 0.81 20.87
N ASP A 200 -1.21 0.93 19.73
CA ASP A 200 -2.61 0.53 19.53
C ASP A 200 -2.74 -0.86 18.88
N ALA A 201 -1.70 -1.70 19.01
CA ALA A 201 -1.69 -3.03 18.39
C ALA A 201 -2.76 -3.95 18.96
N LYS A 202 -3.35 -4.77 18.10
CA LYS A 202 -4.38 -5.72 18.48
C LYS A 202 -4.01 -7.13 18.04
N ILE A 203 -4.07 -8.09 18.98
CA ILE A 203 -3.84 -9.52 18.70
C ILE A 203 -5.09 -10.28 19.13
N SER A 204 -5.67 -11.07 18.23
CA SER A 204 -6.93 -11.77 18.49
C SER A 204 -6.99 -13.17 17.88
N SER A 205 -8.13 -13.84 18.00
CA SER A 205 -8.39 -15.21 17.53
C SER A 205 -7.47 -16.23 18.19
N HIS A 206 -6.72 -17.01 17.42
CA HIS A 206 -5.74 -17.99 17.91
C HIS A 206 -4.30 -17.54 17.54
N ALA A 207 -4.12 -16.26 17.23
CA ALA A 207 -2.82 -15.75 16.82
C ALA A 207 -1.77 -15.93 17.92
N THR A 208 -0.57 -16.31 17.52
CA THR A 208 0.59 -16.45 18.41
C THR A 208 1.67 -15.46 18.01
N VAL A 209 2.19 -14.70 18.98
CA VAL A 209 3.37 -13.85 18.77
C VAL A 209 4.45 -14.29 19.76
N CYS A 210 5.60 -14.72 19.25
CA CYS A 210 6.65 -15.34 20.06
C CYS A 210 8.07 -14.96 19.65
N ASP A 211 9.07 -15.59 20.25
CA ASP A 211 10.49 -15.28 20.07
C ASP A 211 10.82 -13.82 20.41
N HIS A 212 11.31 -13.07 19.44
CA HIS A 212 11.68 -11.66 19.58
C HIS A 212 10.81 -10.76 18.68
N ALA A 213 9.64 -11.24 18.28
CA ALA A 213 8.74 -10.52 17.38
C ALA A 213 8.19 -9.24 18.05
N ILE A 214 8.01 -8.20 17.26
CA ILE A 214 7.43 -6.92 17.69
C ILE A 214 6.19 -6.63 16.83
N VAL A 215 5.07 -6.33 17.50
CA VAL A 215 3.85 -5.84 16.84
C VAL A 215 3.48 -4.50 17.46
N LYS A 216 3.38 -3.47 16.62
CA LYS A 216 3.17 -2.12 17.11
C LYS A 216 2.29 -1.25 16.20
N ASN A 217 2.04 -0.01 16.64
CA ASN A 217 1.12 0.91 16.02
C ASN A 217 -0.29 0.31 15.89
N LYS A 218 -1.00 0.51 14.80
CA LYS A 218 -2.36 0.00 14.58
C LYS A 218 -2.40 -1.39 13.93
N THR A 219 -1.32 -2.16 14.06
CA THR A 219 -1.24 -3.50 13.49
C THR A 219 -2.23 -4.44 14.17
N HIS A 220 -3.07 -5.09 13.41
CA HIS A 220 -3.95 -6.15 13.86
C HIS A 220 -3.45 -7.51 13.36
N VAL A 221 -3.25 -8.46 14.27
CA VAL A 221 -2.89 -9.85 13.95
C VAL A 221 -4.03 -10.74 14.41
N SER A 222 -4.58 -11.57 13.52
CA SER A 222 -5.72 -12.44 13.83
C SER A 222 -5.61 -13.80 13.13
N ASP A 223 -6.61 -14.65 13.33
CA ASP A 223 -6.68 -16.03 12.84
C ASP A 223 -5.63 -16.95 13.49
N ASP A 224 -5.29 -18.07 12.83
CA ASP A 224 -4.36 -19.09 13.36
C ASP A 224 -2.91 -18.83 12.93
N ILE A 225 -2.48 -17.58 12.95
CA ILE A 225 -1.14 -17.20 12.49
C ILE A 225 -0.12 -17.16 13.63
N THR A 226 1.12 -17.56 13.34
CA THR A 226 2.25 -17.40 14.26
C THR A 226 3.23 -16.37 13.70
N ILE A 227 3.45 -15.29 14.45
CA ILE A 227 4.49 -14.29 14.19
C ILE A 227 5.67 -14.60 15.10
N SER A 228 6.83 -14.89 14.55
CA SER A 228 7.99 -15.37 15.31
C SER A 228 9.32 -14.79 14.81
N GLY A 229 10.41 -15.19 15.42
CA GLY A 229 11.75 -14.72 15.10
C GLY A 229 11.95 -13.26 15.49
N TYR A 230 12.56 -12.49 14.64
CA TYR A 230 12.79 -11.05 14.79
C TYR A 230 11.88 -10.21 13.88
N THR A 231 10.70 -10.72 13.58
CA THR A 231 9.71 -10.05 12.73
C THR A 231 9.23 -8.75 13.38
N ILE A 232 9.22 -7.65 12.63
CA ILE A 232 8.63 -6.39 13.07
C ILE A 232 7.43 -6.08 12.19
N LEU A 233 6.25 -6.01 12.80
CA LEU A 233 5.01 -5.56 12.17
C LEU A 233 4.69 -4.16 12.66
N ASN A 234 4.73 -3.18 11.77
CA ASN A 234 4.57 -1.76 12.07
C ASN A 234 3.67 -1.11 11.01
N LEU A 235 2.37 -1.14 11.24
CA LEU A 235 1.38 -0.56 10.33
C LEU A 235 0.83 0.74 10.94
N SER A 236 1.33 1.88 10.48
CA SER A 236 1.01 3.20 11.03
C SER A 236 -0.32 3.78 10.54
N GLU A 237 -0.79 3.38 9.35
CA GLU A 237 -2.00 3.90 8.74
C GLU A 237 -2.99 2.78 8.42
N THR A 238 -4.20 2.90 8.93
CA THR A 238 -5.39 2.08 8.61
C THR A 238 -5.41 0.64 9.14
N ASP A 239 -6.62 0.07 9.16
CA ASP A 239 -7.00 -1.27 9.63
C ASP A 239 -6.44 -2.41 8.76
N HIS A 240 -5.13 -2.54 8.69
CA HIS A 240 -4.52 -3.69 8.04
C HIS A 240 -4.40 -4.85 9.03
N THR A 241 -5.00 -5.97 8.66
CA THR A 241 -4.96 -7.20 9.44
C THR A 241 -4.01 -8.20 8.81
N ILE A 242 -3.09 -8.74 9.61
CA ILE A 242 -2.20 -9.85 9.24
C ILE A 242 -2.91 -11.14 9.64
N GLN A 243 -3.32 -11.95 8.67
CA GLN A 243 -4.13 -13.15 8.85
C GLN A 243 -3.46 -14.42 8.32
N SER A 244 -2.36 -14.28 7.58
CA SER A 244 -1.72 -15.38 6.88
C SER A 244 -0.20 -15.18 6.81
N SER A 245 0.54 -16.27 6.78
CA SER A 245 1.98 -16.25 6.53
C SER A 245 2.36 -15.69 5.14
N LYS A 246 1.39 -15.43 4.28
CA LYS A 246 1.60 -14.75 2.99
C LYS A 246 1.55 -13.23 3.11
N ASP A 247 1.12 -12.69 4.23
CA ASP A 247 0.97 -11.25 4.45
C ASP A 247 2.29 -10.58 4.81
N TYR A 248 3.32 -11.39 5.12
CA TYR A 248 4.67 -10.90 5.40
C TYR A 248 5.75 -11.92 5.06
N ALA A 249 7.00 -11.45 4.91
CA ALA A 249 8.19 -12.28 4.80
C ALA A 249 9.32 -11.68 5.64
N THR A 250 10.09 -12.51 6.34
CA THR A 250 11.23 -12.06 7.13
C THR A 250 12.51 -12.73 6.64
N PHE A 251 13.56 -11.94 6.49
CA PHE A 251 14.88 -12.35 6.04
C PHE A 251 15.94 -11.95 7.06
N LYS A 252 16.96 -12.77 7.22
CA LYS A 252 18.14 -12.39 7.97
C LYS A 252 19.05 -11.55 7.08
N GLY A 253 19.28 -10.30 7.45
CA GLY A 253 20.20 -9.41 6.77
C GLY A 253 21.67 -9.65 7.15
N PHE A 254 22.58 -8.87 6.59
CA PHE A 254 23.97 -8.81 7.03
C PHE A 254 24.08 -8.07 8.37
N ASP A 255 25.20 -8.24 9.07
CA ASP A 255 25.52 -7.52 10.32
C ASP A 255 24.45 -7.61 11.42
N ASN A 256 23.85 -8.81 11.57
CA ASN A 256 22.80 -9.06 12.55
C ASN A 256 21.56 -8.16 12.38
N THR A 257 21.29 -7.70 11.16
CA THR A 257 20.04 -7.03 10.84
C THR A 257 18.97 -8.03 10.41
N HIS A 258 17.71 -7.64 10.52
CA HIS A 258 16.55 -8.40 10.08
C HIS A 258 15.71 -7.52 9.16
N VAL A 259 15.17 -8.12 8.13
CA VAL A 259 14.38 -7.43 7.10
C VAL A 259 13.02 -8.09 7.05
N THR A 260 11.97 -7.31 7.22
CA THR A 260 10.57 -7.75 7.08
C THR A 260 9.92 -7.04 5.90
N TYR A 261 9.28 -7.80 5.04
CA TYR A 261 8.43 -7.29 3.96
C TYR A 261 6.96 -7.53 4.30
N LEU A 262 6.15 -6.50 4.21
CA LEU A 262 4.70 -6.56 4.40
C LEU A 262 4.02 -6.54 3.04
N THR A 263 3.35 -7.63 2.65
CA THR A 263 2.72 -7.78 1.33
C THR A 263 1.48 -6.88 1.19
N THR A 264 0.80 -6.59 2.28
CA THR A 264 -0.42 -5.76 2.32
C THR A 264 -0.15 -4.30 1.98
N THR A 265 0.98 -3.76 2.44
CA THR A 265 1.40 -2.37 2.22
C THR A 265 2.54 -2.24 1.21
N GLN A 266 3.12 -3.38 0.79
CA GLN A 266 4.32 -3.45 -0.05
C GLN A 266 5.51 -2.68 0.56
N THR A 267 5.61 -2.71 1.90
CA THR A 267 6.61 -1.97 2.68
C THR A 267 7.71 -2.88 3.18
N TRP A 268 8.95 -2.43 3.09
CA TRP A 268 10.13 -3.06 3.65
C TRP A 268 10.55 -2.39 4.94
N LEU A 269 10.83 -3.19 5.96
CA LEU A 269 11.33 -2.76 7.26
C LEU A 269 12.66 -3.45 7.52
N GLN A 270 13.70 -2.68 7.85
CA GLN A 270 14.96 -3.23 8.33
C GLN A 270 15.21 -2.82 9.77
N SER A 271 15.58 -3.77 10.61
CA SER A 271 15.91 -3.52 12.01
C SER A 271 17.22 -4.20 12.43
N ASN A 272 17.85 -3.70 13.49
CA ASN A 272 18.96 -4.37 14.16
C ASN A 272 18.44 -5.26 15.32
N THR A 273 19.37 -5.99 15.94
CA THR A 273 19.09 -6.83 17.12
C THR A 273 18.61 -6.02 18.34
N ASP A 274 18.90 -4.73 18.40
CA ASP A 274 18.42 -3.83 19.46
C ASP A 274 17.00 -3.31 19.16
N ARG A 275 16.32 -3.89 18.16
CA ARG A 275 14.93 -3.57 17.74
C ARG A 275 14.74 -2.16 17.17
N ARG A 276 15.83 -1.50 16.81
CA ARG A 276 15.77 -0.18 16.17
C ARG A 276 15.50 -0.34 14.68
N ILE A 277 14.48 0.35 14.16
CA ILE A 277 14.22 0.44 12.72
C ILE A 277 15.34 1.28 12.09
N LEU A 278 16.00 0.70 11.11
CA LEU A 278 17.09 1.32 10.34
C LEU A 278 16.62 1.83 8.98
N PHE A 279 15.57 1.22 8.45
CA PHE A 279 14.95 1.58 7.18
C PHE A 279 13.47 1.18 7.17
N GLU A 280 12.65 2.03 6.54
CA GLU A 280 11.25 1.76 6.19
C GLU A 280 10.99 2.43 4.82
N GLY A 281 10.43 1.70 3.85
CA GLY A 281 10.17 2.23 2.51
C GLY A 281 9.64 1.18 1.55
N ASP A 282 9.40 1.59 0.31
CA ASP A 282 8.97 0.69 -0.77
C ASP A 282 10.13 -0.18 -1.32
N THR A 283 9.82 -0.99 -2.34
CA THR A 283 10.80 -1.94 -2.91
C THR A 283 11.96 -1.22 -3.63
N ASP A 284 11.69 -0.14 -4.32
CA ASP A 284 12.74 0.58 -5.07
C ASP A 284 13.65 1.33 -4.10
N ASP A 285 13.08 1.97 -3.07
CA ASP A 285 13.81 2.63 -1.99
C ASP A 285 14.64 1.63 -1.18
N PHE A 286 14.10 0.42 -0.90
CA PHE A 286 14.82 -0.63 -0.19
C PHE A 286 16.05 -1.11 -0.97
N ILE A 287 15.90 -1.36 -2.27
CA ILE A 287 17.00 -1.75 -3.14
C ILE A 287 18.05 -0.62 -3.21
N ALA A 288 17.61 0.63 -3.40
CA ALA A 288 18.48 1.80 -3.42
C ALA A 288 19.24 1.95 -2.10
N HIS A 289 18.57 1.79 -0.95
CA HIS A 289 19.20 1.80 0.38
C HIS A 289 20.30 0.73 0.48
N GLY A 290 20.10 -0.46 -0.06
CA GLY A 290 21.14 -1.50 -0.14
C GLY A 290 22.37 -1.03 -0.90
N TYR A 291 22.20 -0.43 -2.07
CA TYR A 291 23.31 0.07 -2.89
C TYR A 291 24.06 1.25 -2.27
N THR A 292 23.43 2.07 -1.41
CA THR A 292 24.16 3.11 -0.66
C THR A 292 25.20 2.53 0.29
N ARG A 293 25.06 1.27 0.72
CA ARG A 293 25.99 0.58 1.61
C ARG A 293 27.11 -0.13 0.86
N SER A 294 26.77 -0.95 -0.12
CA SER A 294 27.69 -1.59 -1.06
C SER A 294 26.97 -2.31 -2.19
N GLN A 295 27.67 -2.69 -3.26
CA GLN A 295 27.13 -3.50 -4.34
C GLN A 295 26.54 -4.84 -3.84
N ALA A 296 27.24 -5.52 -2.91
CA ALA A 296 26.78 -6.80 -2.36
C ALA A 296 25.46 -6.67 -1.57
N TRP A 297 25.27 -5.58 -0.82
CA TRP A 297 24.01 -5.29 -0.12
C TRP A 297 22.87 -5.03 -1.10
N GLY A 298 23.10 -4.22 -2.12
CA GLY A 298 22.12 -3.94 -3.16
C GLY A 298 21.68 -5.18 -3.90
N ASP A 299 22.62 -6.04 -4.29
CA ASP A 299 22.33 -7.31 -4.98
C ASP A 299 21.53 -8.27 -4.08
N CYS A 300 21.86 -8.34 -2.78
CA CYS A 300 21.11 -9.13 -1.81
C CYS A 300 19.67 -8.60 -1.64
N TYR A 301 19.48 -7.30 -1.50
CA TYR A 301 18.14 -6.69 -1.34
C TYR A 301 17.30 -6.86 -2.61
N LYS A 302 17.92 -6.78 -3.78
CA LYS A 302 17.27 -7.11 -5.04
C LYS A 302 16.85 -8.59 -5.12
N ALA A 303 17.67 -9.50 -4.58
CA ALA A 303 17.31 -10.92 -4.48
C ALA A 303 16.11 -11.12 -3.54
N TYR A 304 16.08 -10.47 -2.37
CA TYR A 304 14.93 -10.50 -1.46
C TYR A 304 13.66 -9.96 -2.12
N ALA A 305 13.75 -8.83 -2.82
CA ALA A 305 12.65 -8.27 -3.59
C ALA A 305 12.11 -9.23 -4.66
N THR A 306 13.00 -10.04 -5.26
CA THR A 306 12.60 -11.06 -6.24
C THR A 306 11.83 -12.20 -5.58
N ILE A 307 12.27 -12.66 -4.40
CA ILE A 307 11.61 -13.73 -3.64
C ILE A 307 10.21 -13.31 -3.20
N VAL A 308 10.05 -12.10 -2.68
CA VAL A 308 8.73 -11.65 -2.18
C VAL A 308 7.70 -11.42 -3.28
N LYS A 309 8.10 -11.19 -4.52
CA LYS A 309 7.16 -11.14 -5.65
C LYS A 309 6.33 -12.42 -5.81
N GLU A 310 6.87 -13.55 -5.40
CA GLU A 310 6.14 -14.82 -5.42
C GLU A 310 5.12 -14.93 -4.27
N LEU A 311 5.29 -14.14 -3.20
CA LEU A 311 4.39 -14.09 -2.05
C LEU A 311 3.26 -13.08 -2.25
N GLU A 312 3.43 -12.11 -3.15
CA GLU A 312 2.41 -11.09 -3.40
C GLU A 312 1.11 -11.73 -3.92
N PRO A 313 -0.04 -11.34 -3.36
CA PRO A 313 -1.31 -11.86 -3.85
C PRO A 313 -1.50 -11.43 -5.30
N LYS A 314 -1.57 -12.41 -6.21
CA LYS A 314 -1.79 -12.17 -7.62
C LYS A 314 -3.01 -11.28 -7.84
N LYS A 315 -2.89 -10.32 -8.76
CA LYS A 315 -4.01 -9.48 -9.19
C LYS A 315 -5.02 -10.26 -10.01
N PHE A 316 -4.53 -11.20 -10.83
CA PHE A 316 -5.35 -12.03 -11.71
C PHE A 316 -4.75 -13.42 -11.88
N GLU A 317 -5.55 -14.33 -12.39
CA GLU A 317 -5.16 -15.68 -12.82
C GLU A 317 -5.59 -15.93 -14.26
N LEU A 318 -4.94 -16.91 -14.88
CA LEU A 318 -5.30 -17.38 -16.21
C LEU A 318 -6.37 -18.47 -16.09
N THR A 319 -7.46 -18.37 -16.90
CA THR A 319 -8.59 -19.28 -16.84
C THR A 319 -8.79 -20.03 -18.17
N THR A 320 -9.94 -19.88 -18.81
CA THR A 320 -10.28 -20.56 -20.06
C THR A 320 -9.35 -20.16 -21.20
N LYS A 321 -8.96 -21.12 -22.01
CA LYS A 321 -8.09 -20.93 -23.18
C LYS A 321 -8.88 -20.89 -24.49
N ILE A 322 -8.40 -20.09 -25.42
CA ILE A 322 -8.87 -20.04 -26.81
C ILE A 322 -7.68 -20.19 -27.76
N SER A 323 -7.97 -20.62 -29.01
CA SER A 323 -6.98 -20.56 -30.10
C SER A 323 -7.24 -19.30 -30.93
N PHE A 324 -6.20 -18.50 -31.15
CA PHE A 324 -6.26 -17.27 -31.96
C PHE A 324 -5.00 -17.14 -32.80
N ASN A 325 -5.14 -17.13 -34.13
CA ASN A 325 -4.03 -17.01 -35.08
C ASN A 325 -2.87 -17.98 -34.79
N GLY A 326 -3.17 -19.25 -34.45
CA GLY A 326 -2.18 -20.27 -34.13
C GLY A 326 -1.55 -20.17 -32.73
N ARG A 327 -1.94 -19.18 -31.93
CA ARG A 327 -1.52 -19.00 -30.53
C ARG A 327 -2.58 -19.53 -29.55
N THR A 328 -2.17 -19.92 -28.38
CA THR A 328 -3.07 -20.20 -27.26
C THR A 328 -3.15 -19.00 -26.35
N LEU A 329 -4.33 -18.42 -26.20
CA LEU A 329 -4.57 -17.30 -25.30
C LEU A 329 -5.44 -17.74 -24.13
N TYR A 330 -5.24 -17.12 -22.98
CA TYR A 330 -5.95 -17.41 -21.74
C TYR A 330 -6.76 -16.17 -21.31
N ARG A 331 -8.02 -16.42 -20.95
CA ARG A 331 -8.84 -15.37 -20.35
C ARG A 331 -8.36 -15.07 -18.94
N ILE A 332 -8.28 -13.81 -18.58
CA ILE A 332 -7.89 -13.39 -17.24
C ILE A 332 -9.11 -13.28 -16.33
N ARG A 333 -8.93 -13.59 -15.03
CA ARG A 333 -9.94 -13.40 -13.98
C ARG A 333 -9.30 -12.67 -12.80
N ALA A 334 -9.94 -11.58 -12.33
CA ALA A 334 -9.47 -10.80 -11.20
C ALA A 334 -9.52 -11.59 -9.89
N LEU A 335 -8.48 -11.55 -9.08
CA LEU A 335 -8.38 -12.19 -7.78
C LEU A 335 -8.56 -11.21 -6.62
N LYS A 336 -8.51 -9.90 -6.89
CA LYS A 336 -8.74 -8.83 -5.92
C LYS A 336 -9.52 -7.67 -6.55
N ASN A 337 -10.05 -6.77 -5.72
CA ASN A 337 -10.71 -5.55 -6.17
C ASN A 337 -9.66 -4.48 -6.49
N PHE A 338 -9.81 -3.77 -7.60
CA PHE A 338 -9.01 -2.59 -7.96
C PHE A 338 -9.78 -1.74 -8.97
N ARG A 339 -9.70 -0.41 -8.89
CA ARG A 339 -10.53 0.49 -9.71
C ARG A 339 -12.00 0.03 -9.76
N ASN A 340 -12.50 -0.18 -10.98
CA ASN A 340 -13.86 -0.65 -11.26
C ASN A 340 -13.94 -2.18 -11.45
N VAL A 341 -12.82 -2.90 -11.29
CA VAL A 341 -12.75 -4.36 -11.41
C VAL A 341 -12.96 -4.98 -10.05
N LYS A 342 -13.87 -5.93 -9.96
CA LYS A 342 -14.17 -6.70 -8.73
C LYS A 342 -13.53 -8.07 -8.78
N LYS A 343 -13.22 -8.62 -7.63
CA LYS A 343 -12.79 -10.03 -7.51
C LYS A 343 -13.81 -10.95 -8.19
N GLY A 344 -13.31 -11.78 -9.10
CA GLY A 344 -14.13 -12.71 -9.92
C GLY A 344 -14.45 -12.18 -11.32
N ASP A 345 -14.31 -10.88 -11.60
CA ASP A 345 -14.56 -10.32 -12.92
C ASP A 345 -13.64 -10.96 -13.96
N LEU A 346 -14.22 -11.27 -15.12
CA LEU A 346 -13.48 -11.75 -16.27
C LEU A 346 -12.99 -10.55 -17.10
N GLY A 347 -11.72 -10.58 -17.48
CA GLY A 347 -11.16 -9.62 -18.42
C GLY A 347 -10.99 -10.19 -19.82
N GLY A 348 -10.12 -9.61 -20.61
CA GLY A 348 -9.75 -10.07 -21.96
C GLY A 348 -8.78 -11.25 -21.95
N TYR A 349 -7.89 -11.29 -22.95
CA TYR A 349 -7.04 -12.45 -23.17
C TYR A 349 -5.56 -12.07 -23.15
N VAL A 350 -4.74 -12.95 -22.60
CA VAL A 350 -3.28 -12.87 -22.65
C VAL A 350 -2.70 -14.20 -23.13
N GLU A 351 -1.55 -14.17 -23.79
CA GLU A 351 -0.83 -15.38 -24.17
C GLU A 351 -0.08 -15.97 -22.96
N LYS A 352 0.44 -15.11 -22.10
CA LYS A 352 1.16 -15.47 -20.87
C LYS A 352 0.93 -14.43 -19.78
N GLU A 353 1.17 -14.82 -18.54
CA GLU A 353 0.96 -13.96 -17.37
C GLU A 353 1.73 -12.63 -17.46
N SER A 354 2.95 -12.64 -18.02
CA SER A 354 3.79 -11.45 -18.17
C SER A 354 3.27 -10.39 -19.16
N ASN A 355 2.21 -10.67 -19.93
CA ASN A 355 1.59 -9.69 -20.81
C ASN A 355 0.80 -8.60 -20.06
N LEU A 356 0.37 -8.89 -18.84
CA LEU A 356 -0.33 -7.93 -17.98
C LEU A 356 0.38 -7.87 -16.63
N SER A 357 0.70 -6.66 -16.17
CA SER A 357 1.36 -6.49 -14.86
C SER A 357 0.48 -7.00 -13.71
N GLN A 358 1.05 -7.72 -12.76
CA GLN A 358 0.40 -8.12 -11.51
C GLN A 358 0.28 -6.95 -10.53
N THR A 359 1.11 -5.89 -10.70
CA THR A 359 1.06 -4.66 -9.91
C THR A 359 0.29 -3.56 -10.65
N GLY A 360 -0.09 -2.49 -9.93
CA GLY A 360 -0.86 -1.37 -10.51
C GLY A 360 -2.30 -1.77 -10.89
N ASN A 361 -2.99 -0.86 -11.57
CA ASN A 361 -4.40 -1.03 -11.92
C ASN A 361 -4.64 -1.35 -13.40
N ALA A 362 -3.61 -1.68 -14.17
CA ALA A 362 -3.76 -2.04 -15.58
C ALA A 362 -4.74 -3.21 -15.75
N TRP A 363 -5.61 -3.12 -16.76
CA TRP A 363 -6.56 -4.19 -17.05
C TRP A 363 -6.87 -4.29 -18.54
N ILE A 364 -7.08 -5.53 -18.98
CA ILE A 364 -7.54 -5.86 -20.32
C ILE A 364 -9.00 -6.24 -20.21
N TYR A 365 -9.88 -5.48 -20.86
CA TYR A 365 -11.33 -5.67 -20.84
C TYR A 365 -11.83 -6.43 -22.07
N ASP A 366 -13.05 -6.89 -22.01
CA ASP A 366 -13.83 -7.46 -23.11
C ASP A 366 -13.11 -8.60 -23.83
N ASP A 367 -12.85 -8.46 -25.13
CA ASP A 367 -12.13 -9.41 -25.97
C ASP A 367 -10.75 -8.89 -26.42
N ALA A 368 -10.26 -7.82 -25.79
CA ALA A 368 -8.93 -7.27 -26.06
C ALA A 368 -7.84 -8.31 -25.74
N LYS A 369 -6.73 -8.25 -26.46
CA LYS A 369 -5.67 -9.26 -26.42
C LYS A 369 -4.29 -8.64 -26.24
N ALA A 370 -3.48 -9.26 -25.37
CA ALA A 370 -2.04 -9.00 -25.30
C ALA A 370 -1.26 -10.30 -25.52
N MET A 371 -0.33 -10.29 -26.46
CA MET A 371 0.33 -11.50 -26.99
C MET A 371 1.85 -11.31 -27.09
N ASP A 372 2.55 -12.38 -27.39
CA ASP A 372 4.02 -12.41 -27.55
C ASP A 372 4.74 -11.80 -26.33
N ASN A 373 5.56 -10.78 -26.52
CA ASN A 373 6.26 -10.05 -25.45
C ASN A 373 5.66 -8.66 -25.20
N ALA A 374 4.41 -8.44 -25.62
CA ALA A 374 3.70 -7.21 -25.30
C ALA A 374 3.46 -7.08 -23.80
N ILE A 375 3.48 -5.85 -23.30
CA ILE A 375 3.31 -5.54 -21.88
C ILE A 375 2.24 -4.46 -21.69
N VAL A 376 1.26 -4.76 -20.83
CA VAL A 376 0.26 -3.79 -20.36
C VAL A 376 0.48 -3.60 -18.86
N LYS A 377 0.80 -2.37 -18.44
CA LYS A 377 1.23 -2.10 -17.06
C LYS A 377 0.72 -0.76 -16.52
N ASP A 378 1.06 -0.48 -15.26
CA ASP A 378 0.67 0.71 -14.50
C ASP A 378 -0.86 0.84 -14.35
N ASP A 379 -1.47 1.86 -14.94
CA ASP A 379 -2.92 2.09 -14.97
C ASP A 379 -3.53 1.95 -16.37
N ALA A 380 -2.80 1.39 -17.32
CA ALA A 380 -3.23 1.29 -18.71
C ALA A 380 -4.41 0.34 -18.90
N THR A 381 -5.26 0.64 -19.89
CA THR A 381 -6.42 -0.19 -20.20
C THR A 381 -6.52 -0.52 -21.69
N LEU A 382 -6.86 -1.79 -21.97
CA LEU A 382 -7.27 -2.23 -23.30
C LEU A 382 -8.75 -2.58 -23.27
N HIS A 383 -9.50 -2.20 -24.30
CA HIS A 383 -10.95 -2.44 -24.39
C HIS A 383 -11.37 -3.00 -25.75
N HIS A 384 -12.55 -3.64 -25.77
CA HIS A 384 -13.20 -4.20 -26.96
C HIS A 384 -12.33 -5.24 -27.66
N SER A 385 -11.89 -4.99 -28.88
CA SER A 385 -11.08 -5.93 -29.68
C SER A 385 -9.62 -5.46 -29.88
N ALA A 386 -9.14 -4.56 -29.04
CA ALA A 386 -7.76 -4.04 -29.13
C ALA A 386 -6.74 -5.18 -29.05
N GLU A 387 -5.72 -5.12 -29.91
CA GLU A 387 -4.66 -6.14 -30.02
C GLU A 387 -3.28 -5.50 -29.82
N VAL A 388 -2.52 -6.04 -28.86
CA VAL A 388 -1.16 -5.60 -28.55
C VAL A 388 -0.24 -6.82 -28.60
N TYR A 389 0.76 -6.83 -29.46
CA TYR A 389 1.63 -7.99 -29.63
C TYR A 389 3.09 -7.62 -29.95
N ASP A 390 3.93 -8.62 -30.26
CA ASP A 390 5.39 -8.50 -30.42
C ASP A 390 6.05 -7.96 -29.15
N LYS A 391 6.59 -6.74 -29.17
CA LYS A 391 7.24 -6.05 -28.04
C LYS A 391 6.58 -4.72 -27.70
N ALA A 392 5.33 -4.53 -28.11
CA ALA A 392 4.60 -3.30 -27.89
C ALA A 392 4.29 -3.09 -26.39
N ILE A 393 4.28 -1.85 -25.95
CA ILE A 393 4.07 -1.49 -24.54
C ILE A 393 2.93 -0.50 -24.41
N VAL A 394 1.98 -0.79 -23.50
CA VAL A 394 0.96 0.15 -23.09
C VAL A 394 1.11 0.40 -21.59
N SER A 395 1.32 1.66 -21.19
CA SER A 395 1.70 2.02 -19.81
C SER A 395 1.08 3.34 -19.35
N GLY A 396 1.40 3.77 -18.14
CA GLY A 396 0.81 4.97 -17.55
C GLY A 396 -0.71 4.81 -17.37
N SER A 397 -1.48 5.83 -17.70
CA SER A 397 -2.96 5.81 -17.72
C SER A 397 -3.51 5.78 -19.15
N ALA A 398 -2.77 5.22 -20.09
CA ALA A 398 -3.16 5.14 -21.50
C ALA A 398 -4.38 4.25 -21.70
N SER A 399 -5.23 4.60 -22.66
CA SER A 399 -6.44 3.84 -23.00
C SER A 399 -6.48 3.49 -24.49
N VAL A 400 -6.52 2.20 -24.78
CA VAL A 400 -6.51 1.64 -26.14
C VAL A 400 -7.83 0.92 -26.36
N ASN A 401 -8.62 1.38 -27.35
CA ASN A 401 -10.01 0.98 -27.49
C ASN A 401 -10.36 0.51 -28.90
N GLU A 402 -11.44 -0.25 -29.01
CA GLU A 402 -12.01 -0.81 -30.26
C GLU A 402 -11.05 -1.76 -30.98
N ASN A 403 -10.75 -1.54 -32.26
CA ASN A 403 -9.92 -2.41 -33.09
C ASN A 403 -8.49 -1.88 -33.24
N VAL A 404 -8.02 -1.13 -32.26
CA VAL A 404 -6.64 -0.59 -32.26
C VAL A 404 -5.64 -1.73 -32.24
N THR A 405 -4.63 -1.65 -33.09
CA THR A 405 -3.55 -2.63 -33.18
C THR A 405 -2.20 -1.99 -32.89
N LEU A 406 -1.48 -2.54 -31.92
CA LEU A 406 -0.10 -2.17 -31.61
C LEU A 406 0.82 -3.37 -31.83
N ARG A 407 1.91 -3.21 -32.57
CA ARG A 407 2.90 -4.28 -32.78
C ARG A 407 4.33 -3.77 -32.82
N ASP A 408 5.26 -4.68 -33.06
CA ASP A 408 6.70 -4.42 -33.11
C ASP A 408 7.23 -3.84 -31.80
N LYS A 409 7.68 -2.60 -31.77
CA LYS A 409 8.15 -1.87 -30.57
C LYS A 409 7.31 -0.64 -30.26
N ALA A 410 6.10 -0.55 -30.79
CA ALA A 410 5.22 0.58 -30.58
C ALA A 410 4.92 0.81 -29.10
N THR A 411 4.87 2.06 -28.68
CA THR A 411 4.59 2.41 -27.29
C THR A 411 3.45 3.43 -27.16
N VAL A 412 2.56 3.18 -26.17
CA VAL A 412 1.51 4.13 -25.79
C VAL A 412 1.62 4.35 -24.29
N SER A 413 1.75 5.60 -23.87
CA SER A 413 1.96 5.90 -22.45
C SER A 413 1.22 7.16 -21.96
N ASP A 414 1.45 7.51 -20.70
CA ASP A 414 0.87 8.65 -20.00
C ASP A 414 -0.66 8.62 -19.98
N LYS A 415 -1.33 9.59 -20.61
CA LYS A 415 -2.80 9.72 -20.72
C LYS A 415 -3.28 9.67 -22.17
N ALA A 416 -2.50 9.04 -23.03
CA ALA A 416 -2.84 8.92 -24.45
C ALA A 416 -4.09 8.06 -24.65
N ILE A 417 -4.91 8.41 -25.65
CA ILE A 417 -6.16 7.72 -25.97
C ILE A 417 -6.17 7.35 -27.46
N LEU A 418 -6.30 6.06 -27.73
CA LEU A 418 -6.44 5.53 -29.07
C LEU A 418 -7.83 4.90 -29.22
N TYR A 419 -8.51 5.19 -30.32
CA TYR A 419 -9.87 4.74 -30.55
C TYR A 419 -10.15 4.51 -32.05
N GLY A 420 -10.88 3.45 -32.39
CA GLY A 420 -11.19 3.12 -33.78
C GLY A 420 -10.31 2.00 -34.34
N ASN A 421 -9.83 2.17 -35.56
CA ASN A 421 -8.96 1.23 -36.26
C ASN A 421 -7.52 1.76 -36.39
N VAL A 422 -7.03 2.37 -35.33
CA VAL A 422 -5.67 2.93 -35.28
C VAL A 422 -4.63 1.82 -35.31
N ILE A 423 -3.58 1.99 -36.09
CA ILE A 423 -2.47 1.03 -36.21
C ILE A 423 -1.17 1.72 -35.83
N LEU A 424 -0.46 1.16 -34.85
CA LEU A 424 0.88 1.57 -34.47
C LEU A 424 1.86 0.44 -34.74
N VAL A 425 2.93 0.73 -35.47
CA VAL A 425 3.94 -0.26 -35.85
C VAL A 425 5.36 0.27 -35.64
N ASP A 426 6.34 -0.60 -35.79
CA ASP A 426 7.78 -0.30 -35.68
C ASP A 426 8.15 0.30 -34.30
N GLY A 427 8.73 1.50 -34.30
CA GLY A 427 9.11 2.24 -33.09
C GLY A 427 8.19 3.41 -32.73
N ALA A 428 6.97 3.45 -33.27
CA ALA A 428 5.99 4.52 -33.07
C ALA A 428 5.70 4.79 -31.60
N LYS A 429 5.63 6.08 -31.20
CA LYS A 429 5.42 6.48 -29.82
C LYS A 429 4.26 7.48 -29.68
N ILE A 430 3.30 7.14 -28.84
CA ILE A 430 2.17 7.99 -28.51
C ILE A 430 2.18 8.24 -27.01
N TYR A 431 2.25 9.50 -26.57
CA TYR A 431 2.33 9.82 -25.15
C TYR A 431 1.71 11.18 -24.79
N GLY A 432 1.83 11.62 -23.54
CA GLY A 432 1.18 12.83 -23.07
C GLY A 432 -0.35 12.66 -22.97
N LYS A 433 -1.10 13.54 -23.61
CA LYS A 433 -2.56 13.50 -23.74
C LYS A 433 -3.00 13.35 -25.20
N ALA A 434 -2.14 12.83 -26.04
CA ALA A 434 -2.40 12.66 -27.46
C ALA A 434 -3.64 11.79 -27.70
N ARG A 435 -4.37 12.08 -28.77
CA ARG A 435 -5.60 11.37 -29.13
C ARG A 435 -5.62 11.00 -30.60
N LEU A 436 -5.72 9.71 -30.87
CA LEU A 436 -5.80 9.17 -32.21
C LEU A 436 -7.15 8.48 -32.40
N TYR A 437 -7.80 8.76 -33.52
CA TYR A 437 -9.13 8.23 -33.82
C TYR A 437 -9.21 7.67 -35.24
N ASP A 438 -10.25 6.91 -35.51
CA ASP A 438 -10.61 6.37 -36.82
C ASP A 438 -9.56 5.39 -37.40
N TYR A 439 -8.89 5.69 -38.51
CA TYR A 439 -7.98 4.81 -39.25
C TYR A 439 -6.55 5.35 -39.30
N VAL A 440 -6.11 6.02 -38.25
CA VAL A 440 -4.77 6.62 -38.19
C VAL A 440 -3.71 5.51 -38.18
N LEU A 441 -2.68 5.67 -39.00
CA LEU A 441 -1.47 4.85 -39.02
C LEU A 441 -0.30 5.68 -38.48
N VAL A 442 0.43 5.11 -37.53
CA VAL A 442 1.71 5.66 -37.06
C VAL A 442 2.78 4.59 -37.18
N SER A 443 3.86 4.89 -37.92
CA SER A 443 4.92 3.93 -38.23
C SER A 443 6.31 4.54 -38.16
N GLY A 444 7.36 3.73 -38.33
CA GLY A 444 8.74 4.17 -38.17
C GLY A 444 9.05 4.52 -36.71
N ASN A 445 9.74 5.64 -36.48
CA ASN A 445 10.00 6.19 -35.15
C ASN A 445 9.11 7.41 -34.87
N ALA A 446 8.03 7.58 -35.63
CA ALA A 446 7.13 8.73 -35.52
C ALA A 446 6.55 8.90 -34.14
N GLN A 447 6.37 10.14 -33.72
CA GLN A 447 5.90 10.48 -32.39
C GLN A 447 4.68 11.41 -32.43
N VAL A 448 3.65 11.09 -31.63
CA VAL A 448 2.48 11.96 -31.42
C VAL A 448 2.32 12.16 -29.91
N PHE A 449 2.43 13.40 -29.46
CA PHE A 449 2.47 13.65 -28.04
C PHE A 449 1.82 14.96 -27.59
N ASP A 450 1.91 15.30 -26.32
CA ASP A 450 1.21 16.41 -25.66
C ASP A 450 -0.32 16.34 -25.84
N ASN A 451 -0.96 17.33 -26.43
CA ASN A 451 -2.41 17.36 -26.69
C ASN A 451 -2.74 17.12 -28.17
N ALA A 452 -1.80 16.67 -28.98
CA ALA A 452 -1.99 16.47 -30.41
C ALA A 452 -3.15 15.52 -30.74
N ARG A 453 -3.81 15.77 -31.89
CA ARG A 453 -4.97 15.00 -32.31
C ARG A 453 -4.84 14.56 -33.75
N CYS A 454 -5.01 13.27 -34.00
CA CYS A 454 -4.98 12.72 -35.37
C CYS A 454 -6.30 12.00 -35.66
N TYR A 455 -6.87 12.24 -36.84
CA TYR A 455 -8.19 11.75 -37.24
C TYR A 455 -8.17 11.17 -38.66
N GLY A 456 -9.26 10.46 -38.99
CA GLY A 456 -9.53 9.96 -40.34
C GLY A 456 -8.47 8.94 -40.80
N PHE A 457 -7.95 9.11 -42.00
CA PHE A 457 -6.91 8.28 -42.59
C PHE A 457 -5.52 8.93 -42.48
N ALA A 458 -5.28 9.67 -41.41
CA ALA A 458 -3.97 10.32 -41.22
C ALA A 458 -2.85 9.26 -41.10
N LYS A 459 -1.68 9.59 -41.68
CA LYS A 459 -0.46 8.79 -41.59
C LYS A 459 0.66 9.64 -41.02
N ILE A 460 1.32 9.11 -39.99
CA ILE A 460 2.49 9.75 -39.39
C ILE A 460 3.60 8.72 -39.48
N GLU A 461 4.60 8.99 -40.30
CA GLU A 461 5.57 7.97 -40.73
C GLU A 461 7.01 8.43 -40.51
N ASP A 462 7.97 7.52 -40.60
CA ASP A 462 9.42 7.75 -40.48
C ASP A 462 9.81 8.32 -39.11
N ASP A 463 10.45 9.50 -39.06
CA ASP A 463 10.85 10.21 -37.82
C ASP A 463 9.96 11.44 -37.53
N ALA A 464 8.79 11.54 -38.17
CA ALA A 464 7.88 12.67 -38.06
C ALA A 464 7.36 12.87 -36.62
N GLN A 465 7.14 14.14 -36.26
CA GLN A 465 6.65 14.51 -34.92
C GLN A 465 5.40 15.40 -35.00
N VAL A 466 4.38 15.05 -34.22
CA VAL A 466 3.14 15.84 -34.08
C VAL A 466 2.90 16.09 -32.59
N PHE A 467 2.93 17.35 -32.17
CA PHE A 467 2.86 17.66 -30.74
C PHE A 467 2.18 18.98 -30.39
N ASN A 468 2.15 19.33 -29.09
CA ASN A 468 1.36 20.43 -28.55
C ASN A 468 -0.14 20.27 -28.87
N ASP A 469 -0.80 21.28 -29.44
CA ASP A 469 -2.22 21.24 -29.81
C ASP A 469 -2.44 21.00 -31.31
N ALA A 470 -1.46 20.42 -32.03
CA ALA A 470 -1.52 20.15 -33.46
C ALA A 470 -2.66 19.21 -33.86
N ILE A 471 -3.22 19.42 -35.04
CA ILE A 471 -4.32 18.61 -35.57
C ILE A 471 -3.96 18.07 -36.97
N ILE A 472 -4.02 16.74 -37.11
CA ILE A 472 -3.84 16.05 -38.39
C ILE A 472 -5.14 15.33 -38.75
N ASP A 473 -5.70 15.60 -39.90
CA ASP A 473 -6.97 15.04 -40.36
C ASP A 473 -6.89 14.61 -41.82
N ASN A 474 -6.91 13.32 -42.11
CA ASN A 474 -6.79 12.79 -43.45
C ASN A 474 -5.55 13.33 -44.21
N ALA A 475 -4.39 13.38 -43.58
CA ALA A 475 -3.15 13.92 -44.13
C ALA A 475 -1.96 13.00 -43.85
N VAL A 476 -0.86 13.19 -44.54
CA VAL A 476 0.39 12.44 -44.38
C VAL A 476 1.47 13.38 -43.83
N ILE A 477 2.11 12.96 -42.74
CA ILE A 477 3.29 13.61 -42.18
C ILE A 477 4.40 12.56 -42.16
N SER A 478 5.52 12.83 -42.82
CA SER A 478 6.60 11.82 -42.96
C SER A 478 8.00 12.45 -42.96
N GLY A 479 9.03 11.63 -43.14
CA GLY A 479 10.41 12.11 -43.04
C GLY A 479 10.73 12.59 -41.62
N SER A 480 11.37 13.73 -41.50
CA SER A 480 11.67 14.40 -40.21
C SER A 480 10.77 15.61 -39.98
N ALA A 481 9.62 15.69 -40.63
CA ALA A 481 8.69 16.82 -40.52
C ALA A 481 8.11 16.95 -39.12
N CYS A 482 7.96 18.21 -38.67
CA CYS A 482 7.35 18.51 -37.39
C CYS A 482 6.09 19.36 -37.55
N VAL A 483 4.99 18.96 -36.89
CA VAL A 483 3.75 19.75 -36.84
C VAL A 483 3.41 20.02 -35.38
N PHE A 484 3.42 21.29 -34.98
CA PHE A 484 3.30 21.62 -33.56
C PHE A 484 2.55 22.93 -33.30
N ASP A 485 2.48 23.38 -32.04
CA ASP A 485 1.64 24.46 -31.56
C ASP A 485 0.15 24.19 -31.84
N LYS A 486 -0.51 25.05 -32.67
CA LYS A 486 -1.89 24.88 -33.11
C LYS A 486 -1.99 24.64 -34.62
N ALA A 487 -0.91 24.20 -35.23
CA ALA A 487 -0.89 23.92 -36.66
C ALA A 487 -1.91 22.82 -37.02
N THR A 488 -2.54 22.96 -38.15
CA THR A 488 -3.56 22.03 -38.62
C THR A 488 -3.25 21.58 -40.04
N VAL A 489 -3.22 20.27 -40.29
CA VAL A 489 -2.99 19.68 -41.63
C VAL A 489 -4.17 18.78 -41.99
N LYS A 490 -4.85 19.06 -43.12
CA LYS A 490 -6.09 18.37 -43.49
C LYS A 490 -6.20 18.03 -44.97
N ASN A 491 -7.18 17.17 -45.29
CA ASN A 491 -7.71 16.96 -46.64
C ASN A 491 -6.65 16.49 -47.65
N ASN A 492 -5.94 15.43 -47.32
CA ASN A 492 -4.92 14.78 -48.16
C ASN A 492 -3.65 15.63 -48.42
N ALA A 493 -3.36 16.61 -47.60
CA ALA A 493 -2.07 17.29 -47.64
C ALA A 493 -0.94 16.32 -47.22
N THR A 494 0.23 16.48 -47.82
CA THR A 494 1.44 15.74 -47.52
C THR A 494 2.54 16.69 -47.09
N ILE A 495 3.10 16.46 -45.91
CA ILE A 495 4.21 17.22 -45.37
C ILE A 495 5.34 16.21 -45.07
N SER A 496 6.48 16.41 -45.68
CA SER A 496 7.61 15.48 -45.58
C SER A 496 8.97 16.20 -45.54
N GLY A 497 10.05 15.42 -45.50
CA GLY A 497 11.40 15.97 -45.41
C GLY A 497 11.63 16.68 -44.06
N HIS A 498 12.23 17.87 -44.13
CA HIS A 498 12.51 18.74 -42.98
C HIS A 498 11.55 19.92 -42.86
N VAL A 499 10.29 19.76 -43.29
CA VAL A 499 9.28 20.82 -43.24
C VAL A 499 8.65 20.89 -41.83
N ASN A 500 8.72 22.07 -41.24
CA ASN A 500 8.20 22.35 -39.90
C ASN A 500 7.01 23.32 -39.96
N LEU A 501 5.84 22.89 -39.49
CA LEU A 501 4.62 23.68 -39.40
C LEU A 501 4.32 24.05 -37.96
N TYR A 502 4.17 25.34 -37.67
CA TYR A 502 3.93 25.79 -36.29
C TYR A 502 2.99 27.02 -36.23
N GLY A 503 2.70 27.50 -35.03
CA GLY A 503 1.78 28.60 -34.82
C GLY A 503 0.32 28.19 -35.08
N ASN A 504 -0.40 28.99 -35.86
CA ASN A 504 -1.81 28.76 -36.21
C ASN A 504 -1.99 28.41 -37.71
N ILE A 505 -0.95 27.96 -38.39
CA ILE A 505 -1.03 27.60 -39.81
C ILE A 505 -2.07 26.52 -40.06
N THR A 506 -2.81 26.64 -41.15
CA THR A 506 -3.74 25.60 -41.61
C THR A 506 -3.40 25.20 -43.04
N VAL A 507 -2.87 23.98 -43.22
CA VAL A 507 -2.57 23.41 -44.54
C VAL A 507 -3.73 22.53 -44.97
N LEU A 508 -4.29 22.85 -46.12
CA LEU A 508 -5.51 22.23 -46.65
C LEU A 508 -5.32 21.68 -48.07
N GLY A 509 -6.23 20.79 -48.45
CA GLY A 509 -6.32 20.28 -49.81
C GLY A 509 -5.19 19.30 -50.13
N GLN A 510 -4.75 19.32 -51.39
CA GLN A 510 -3.68 18.46 -51.88
C GLN A 510 -2.31 19.17 -51.84
N ALA A 511 -2.05 19.94 -50.79
CA ALA A 511 -0.74 20.54 -50.60
C ALA A 511 0.32 19.44 -50.48
N TYR A 512 1.42 19.59 -51.21
CA TYR A 512 2.57 18.70 -51.12
C TYR A 512 3.81 19.53 -50.79
N MET A 513 4.39 19.30 -49.64
CA MET A 513 5.57 20.01 -49.15
C MET A 513 6.62 18.96 -48.77
N ASP A 514 7.75 19.01 -49.43
CA ASP A 514 8.85 18.10 -49.23
C ASP A 514 10.17 18.85 -49.41
N SER A 515 10.99 18.92 -48.40
CA SER A 515 12.24 19.66 -48.44
C SER A 515 13.36 18.93 -47.69
N ASP A 516 14.53 18.83 -48.32
CA ASP A 516 15.74 18.35 -47.66
C ASP A 516 16.36 19.41 -46.72
N ASP A 517 16.01 20.67 -46.91
CA ASP A 517 16.42 21.79 -46.07
C ASP A 517 15.37 22.08 -45.00
N ASP A 518 15.79 22.61 -43.85
CA ASP A 518 14.91 23.06 -42.79
C ASP A 518 14.01 24.22 -43.22
N VAL A 519 12.75 23.94 -43.47
CA VAL A 519 11.73 24.91 -43.85
C VAL A 519 10.75 25.15 -42.72
N MET A 520 10.63 26.40 -42.29
CA MET A 520 9.75 26.82 -41.20
C MET A 520 8.56 27.61 -41.73
N LEU A 521 7.34 27.09 -41.56
CA LEU A 521 6.09 27.72 -41.97
C LEU A 521 5.20 28.04 -40.78
N ARG A 522 4.79 29.31 -40.64
CA ARG A 522 4.03 29.78 -39.48
C ARG A 522 2.62 30.29 -39.85
N SER A 523 2.44 30.71 -41.08
CA SER A 523 1.24 31.39 -41.55
C SER A 523 0.76 30.81 -42.87
N ASN A 524 -0.53 30.96 -43.17
CA ASN A 524 -1.08 30.58 -44.47
C ASN A 524 -0.52 31.42 -45.64
N ASP A 525 0.15 32.53 -45.36
CA ASP A 525 0.83 33.34 -46.36
C ASP A 525 2.23 32.82 -46.73
N ASP A 526 2.69 31.75 -46.07
CA ASP A 526 3.99 31.15 -46.34
C ASP A 526 3.95 30.14 -47.47
N TYR A 527 2.77 29.75 -47.95
CA TYR A 527 2.62 28.81 -49.06
C TYR A 527 1.39 29.07 -49.90
N MET A 528 1.40 28.55 -51.14
CA MET A 528 0.24 28.56 -52.04
C MET A 528 0.14 27.24 -52.80
N VAL A 529 -1.07 26.67 -52.85
CA VAL A 529 -1.36 25.47 -53.66
C VAL A 529 -2.06 25.88 -54.92
N VAL A 530 -1.52 25.49 -56.05
CA VAL A 530 -2.06 25.81 -57.37
C VAL A 530 -2.18 24.55 -58.22
N LYS A 531 -3.08 24.56 -59.18
CA LYS A 531 -3.24 23.46 -60.13
C LYS A 531 -2.06 23.40 -61.11
N HIS A 532 -1.51 22.24 -61.34
CA HIS A 532 -0.42 22.05 -62.30
C HIS A 532 -0.85 22.51 -63.73
N TRP A 533 0.06 23.06 -64.48
CA TRP A 533 -0.20 23.63 -65.81
C TRP A 533 -0.51 22.62 -66.91
N SER A 534 -0.20 21.35 -66.77
CA SER A 534 -0.34 20.33 -67.82
C SER A 534 -1.27 19.15 -67.44
N ASN A 535 -1.60 18.95 -66.21
CA ASN A 535 -2.46 17.89 -65.72
C ASN A 535 -3.36 18.38 -64.59
N ASN A 536 -4.08 17.46 -63.94
CA ASN A 536 -4.96 17.81 -62.80
C ASN A 536 -4.26 17.74 -61.43
N ASP A 537 -2.96 17.53 -61.41
CA ASP A 537 -2.21 17.50 -60.17
C ASP A 537 -2.13 18.88 -59.52
N MET A 538 -1.78 18.93 -58.26
CA MET A 538 -1.55 20.17 -57.54
C MET A 538 -0.06 20.38 -57.34
N ILE A 539 0.35 21.65 -57.32
CA ILE A 539 1.71 22.08 -57.03
C ILE A 539 1.66 23.04 -55.85
N THR A 540 2.53 22.87 -54.89
CA THR A 540 2.68 23.76 -53.75
C THR A 540 3.93 24.62 -53.92
N TYR A 541 3.78 25.94 -53.85
CA TYR A 541 4.89 26.87 -53.71
C TYR A 541 5.09 27.22 -52.23
N ILE A 542 6.32 27.12 -51.79
CA ILE A 542 6.73 27.46 -50.43
C ILE A 542 7.59 28.71 -50.47
N LYS A 543 7.07 29.82 -49.94
CA LYS A 543 7.71 31.15 -50.01
C LYS A 543 9.07 31.22 -49.29
N PRO A 544 9.22 30.74 -48.03
CA PRO A 544 10.49 30.83 -47.31
C PRO A 544 11.67 30.17 -48.01
N SER A 545 11.45 29.05 -48.70
CA SER A 545 12.49 28.31 -49.42
C SER A 545 12.56 28.67 -50.90
N ASP A 546 11.59 29.46 -51.41
CA ASP A 546 11.42 29.74 -52.86
C ASP A 546 11.36 28.47 -53.72
N HIS A 547 10.71 27.41 -53.22
CA HIS A 547 10.60 26.10 -53.89
C HIS A 547 9.17 25.73 -54.25
N TRP A 548 9.06 24.96 -55.32
CA TRP A 548 7.83 24.38 -55.85
C TRP A 548 7.85 22.87 -55.70
N HIS A 549 6.83 22.32 -55.10
CA HIS A 549 6.77 20.89 -54.76
C HIS A 549 5.54 20.21 -55.34
N SER A 550 5.71 19.02 -55.84
CA SER A 550 4.67 18.07 -56.19
C SER A 550 5.22 16.66 -56.00
N PRO A 551 4.38 15.61 -56.00
CA PRO A 551 4.88 14.22 -55.92
C PRO A 551 5.87 13.85 -57.03
N ALA A 552 5.88 14.61 -58.15
CA ALA A 552 6.70 14.31 -59.31
C ALA A 552 7.95 15.16 -59.43
N PHE A 553 8.04 16.29 -58.74
CA PHE A 553 9.22 17.14 -58.77
C PHE A 553 9.31 18.10 -57.57
N SER A 554 10.54 18.54 -57.30
CA SER A 554 10.86 19.67 -56.43
C SER A 554 11.85 20.56 -57.18
N SER A 555 11.66 21.89 -57.15
CA SER A 555 12.48 22.81 -57.93
C SER A 555 12.43 24.25 -57.38
N SER A 556 13.54 24.96 -57.43
CA SER A 556 13.55 26.40 -57.16
C SER A 556 12.75 27.19 -58.20
N THR A 557 12.35 28.40 -57.87
CA THR A 557 11.69 29.30 -58.83
C THR A 557 12.58 29.57 -60.07
N GLU A 558 13.89 29.70 -59.89
CA GLU A 558 14.84 29.93 -60.97
C GLU A 558 14.97 28.73 -61.91
N ASP A 559 15.11 27.52 -61.35
CA ASP A 559 15.18 26.28 -62.12
C ASP A 559 13.88 26.01 -62.86
N LEU A 560 12.72 26.29 -62.23
CA LEU A 560 11.43 26.12 -62.84
C LEU A 560 11.23 27.12 -64.03
N ARG A 561 11.75 28.34 -63.93
CA ARG A 561 11.80 29.28 -65.04
C ARG A 561 12.66 28.75 -66.17
N THR A 562 13.84 28.28 -65.90
CA THR A 562 14.75 27.66 -66.85
C THR A 562 14.13 26.42 -67.53
N TYR A 563 13.47 25.53 -66.74
CA TYR A 563 12.70 24.42 -67.28
C TYR A 563 11.59 24.89 -68.25
N ALA A 564 10.88 25.96 -67.92
CA ALA A 564 9.81 26.50 -68.74
C ALA A 564 10.31 26.98 -70.09
N GLU A 565 11.52 27.55 -70.21
CA GLU A 565 12.10 28.08 -71.43
C GLU A 565 12.14 27.01 -72.54
N ASN A 566 12.29 25.75 -72.21
CA ASN A 566 12.43 24.61 -73.13
C ASN A 566 11.10 23.88 -73.41
N ARG A 567 9.93 24.45 -73.06
CA ARG A 567 8.63 23.77 -73.12
C ARG A 567 7.63 24.48 -74.05
N PRO A 568 6.76 23.77 -74.80
CA PRO A 568 5.75 24.35 -75.68
C PRO A 568 4.77 25.29 -75.01
N ASN A 569 4.52 25.10 -73.69
CA ASN A 569 3.61 25.86 -72.85
C ASN A 569 4.32 26.90 -71.94
N LYS A 570 5.53 27.35 -72.35
CA LYS A 570 6.39 28.29 -71.64
C LYS A 570 5.59 29.46 -71.04
N HIS A 571 4.82 30.19 -71.89
CA HIS A 571 4.06 31.38 -71.44
C HIS A 571 3.09 31.07 -70.31
N LYS A 572 2.49 29.89 -70.32
CA LYS A 572 1.57 29.46 -69.23
C LYS A 572 2.32 29.18 -67.94
N ILE A 573 3.43 28.47 -67.97
CA ILE A 573 4.26 28.17 -66.81
C ILE A 573 4.80 29.44 -66.18
N LEU A 574 5.39 30.37 -67.02
CA LEU A 574 5.93 31.61 -66.51
C LEU A 574 4.85 32.49 -65.87
N ALA A 575 3.64 32.58 -66.50
CA ALA A 575 2.52 33.31 -65.93
C ALA A 575 2.08 32.76 -64.56
N TYR A 576 2.12 31.44 -64.36
CA TYR A 576 1.85 30.83 -63.09
C TYR A 576 2.90 31.17 -62.02
N ILE A 577 4.18 31.07 -62.37
CA ILE A 577 5.27 31.47 -61.51
C ILE A 577 5.13 32.92 -61.07
N ASP A 578 4.91 33.81 -62.01
CA ASP A 578 4.75 35.26 -61.73
C ASP A 578 3.52 35.55 -60.87
N PHE A 579 2.40 34.87 -61.12
CA PHE A 579 1.18 35.01 -60.32
C PHE A 579 1.41 34.57 -58.84
N VAL A 580 1.93 33.40 -58.64
CA VAL A 580 2.11 32.83 -57.31
C VAL A 580 3.15 33.61 -56.51
N THR A 581 4.32 33.87 -57.10
CA THR A 581 5.40 34.60 -56.41
C THR A 581 5.02 36.07 -56.13
N LYS A 582 4.13 36.67 -56.91
CA LYS A 582 3.59 38.03 -56.68
C LYS A 582 2.46 37.99 -55.63
N ALA A 583 1.61 36.97 -55.62
CA ALA A 583 0.46 36.88 -54.70
C ALA A 583 0.88 36.68 -53.24
N LEU A 584 2.04 36.08 -53.00
CA LEU A 584 2.60 35.89 -51.66
C LEU A 584 3.63 36.95 -51.24
N LYS A 585 3.96 37.92 -52.13
CA LYS A 585 4.76 39.10 -51.76
C LYS A 585 3.97 40.03 -50.86
#